data_6938052924ed3125f9c1db55f7058d27
#
_entry.id   6938052924ed3125f9c1db55f7058d27
#
_cell.length_a   1.000
_cell.length_b   1.000
_cell.length_c   1.000
_cell.angle_alpha   90.00
_cell.angle_beta   90.00
_cell.angle_gamma   90.00
#
_symmetry.space_group_name_H-M   'P 1'
#
loop_
_entity.id
_entity.type
_entity.pdbx_description
1 polymer ?
#
loop_
_entity_poly.entity_id
_entity_poly.type
_entity_poly.pdbx_seq_one_letter_code
_entity_poly.pdbx_strand_id
1 'polypeptide(L)' 'MSDSASHEIMRVWIAEGGQHFSVRIGTWDDPAAWGLLLADLARHIAASHASEYSADKEATLERIADGWNAEIGFPTNPPR' A
#
# COMPACT_ATOMS: atom_id res chain seq x y z
N MET A 1 -0.93 16.75 -12.32
CA MET A 1 -2.12 17.54 -12.42
C MET A 1 -2.75 17.75 -11.04
N SER A 2 -3.20 18.93 -10.80
CA SER A 2 -3.76 19.27 -9.51
C SER A 2 -5.22 19.66 -9.67
N ASP A 3 -6.05 19.08 -8.83
CA ASP A 3 -7.46 19.39 -8.73
C ASP A 3 -7.64 20.23 -7.47
N SER A 4 -8.38 21.34 -7.57
CA SER A 4 -8.58 22.19 -6.40
C SER A 4 -9.26 21.45 -5.24
N ALA A 5 -9.98 20.37 -5.53
CA ALA A 5 -10.62 19.55 -4.52
C ALA A 5 -9.73 18.42 -4.02
N SER A 6 -8.56 18.22 -4.63
CA SER A 6 -7.70 17.11 -4.24
C SER A 6 -6.96 17.44 -2.95
N HIS A 7 -6.67 16.41 -2.18
CA HIS A 7 -5.91 16.54 -0.96
C HIS A 7 -5.17 15.24 -0.67
N GLU A 8 -4.09 15.36 0.05
CA GLU A 8 -3.27 14.22 0.43
C GLU A 8 -3.96 13.46 1.56
N ILE A 9 -4.12 12.15 1.41
CA ILE A 9 -4.75 11.32 2.44
C ILE A 9 -3.76 10.44 3.18
N MET A 10 -2.58 10.21 2.58
CA MET A 10 -1.60 9.33 3.17
C MET A 10 -0.21 9.72 2.70
N ARG A 11 0.75 9.52 3.58
CA ARG A 11 2.16 9.74 3.29
C ARG A 11 2.95 8.59 3.88
N VAL A 12 3.88 8.04 3.10
CA VAL A 12 4.74 6.92 3.55
C VAL A 12 6.18 7.29 3.23
N TRP A 13 7.07 7.10 4.21
CA TRP A 13 8.48 7.36 3.98
C TRP A 13 9.34 6.45 4.84
N ILE A 14 10.61 6.35 4.45
CA ILE A 14 11.60 5.56 5.20
C ILE A 14 12.59 6.51 5.84
N ALA A 15 12.79 6.33 7.13
CA ALA A 15 13.76 7.11 7.88
C ALA A 15 14.26 6.29 9.06
N GLU A 16 15.53 6.45 9.39
CA GLU A 16 16.13 5.82 10.55
C GLU A 16 15.92 4.30 10.56
N GLY A 17 16.00 3.69 9.38
CA GLY A 17 15.88 2.24 9.25
C GLY A 17 14.48 1.71 9.36
N GLY A 18 13.47 2.56 9.42
CA GLY A 18 12.09 2.12 9.55
C GLY A 18 11.14 2.82 8.60
N GLN A 19 9.96 2.27 8.50
CA GLN A 19 8.88 2.84 7.71
C GLN A 19 8.01 3.72 8.60
N HIS A 20 7.62 4.86 8.06
CA HIS A 20 6.78 5.81 8.78
C HIS A 20 5.55 6.13 7.96
N PHE A 21 4.44 6.33 8.63
CA PHE A 21 3.16 6.55 7.97
C PHE A 21 2.49 7.77 8.59
N SER A 22 1.84 8.54 7.73
CA SER A 22 0.94 9.60 8.15
C SER A 22 -0.35 9.42 7.38
N VAL A 23 -1.47 9.30 8.08
CA VAL A 23 -2.74 8.94 7.47
C VAL A 23 -3.81 9.92 7.92
N ARG A 24 -4.58 10.44 6.99
CA ARG A 24 -5.75 11.27 7.30
C ARG A 24 -6.90 10.34 7.64
N ILE A 25 -6.99 9.95 8.89
CA ILE A 25 -7.85 8.86 9.33
C ILE A 25 -9.33 9.16 9.17
N GLY A 26 -9.72 10.42 9.18
CA GLY A 26 -11.10 10.82 9.01
C GLY A 26 -11.60 10.86 7.57
N THR A 27 -10.76 10.44 6.60
CA THR A 27 -11.13 10.47 5.19
C THR A 27 -12.37 9.64 4.90
N TRP A 28 -12.45 8.46 5.50
CA TRP A 28 -13.59 7.56 5.34
C TRP A 28 -14.05 7.03 6.69
N ASP A 29 -15.37 6.88 6.82
CA ASP A 29 -15.95 6.34 8.06
C ASP A 29 -15.78 4.83 8.16
N ASP A 30 -15.92 4.13 7.04
CA ASP A 30 -15.84 2.67 7.02
C ASP A 30 -14.40 2.24 6.77
N PRO A 31 -13.79 1.51 7.72
CA PRO A 31 -12.42 1.02 7.53
C PRO A 31 -12.22 0.17 6.27
N ALA A 32 -13.29 -0.45 5.74
CA ALA A 32 -13.17 -1.22 4.52
C ALA A 32 -12.70 -0.38 3.34
N ALA A 33 -12.98 0.92 3.35
CA ALA A 33 -12.52 1.82 2.30
C ALA A 33 -10.99 1.89 2.25
N TRP A 34 -10.34 1.80 3.40
CA TRP A 34 -8.88 1.76 3.46
C TRP A 34 -8.35 0.47 2.82
N GLY A 35 -9.08 -0.65 3.00
CA GLY A 35 -8.70 -1.90 2.34
C GLY A 35 -8.79 -1.80 0.84
N LEU A 36 -9.80 -1.12 0.31
CA LEU A 36 -9.92 -0.89 -1.13
C LEU A 36 -8.76 -0.04 -1.65
N LEU A 37 -8.41 0.99 -0.91
CA LEU A 37 -7.25 1.82 -1.27
C LEU A 37 -5.99 0.98 -1.32
N LEU A 38 -5.77 0.14 -0.32
CA LEU A 38 -4.56 -0.69 -0.26
C LEU A 38 -4.51 -1.68 -1.42
N ALA A 39 -5.65 -2.23 -1.81
CA ALA A 39 -5.72 -3.14 -2.96
C ALA A 39 -5.39 -2.41 -4.26
N ASP A 40 -5.90 -1.20 -4.43
CA ASP A 40 -5.60 -0.40 -5.61
C ASP A 40 -4.13 0.00 -5.64
N LEU A 41 -3.57 0.34 -4.49
CA LEU A 41 -2.16 0.66 -4.39
C LEU A 41 -1.30 -0.55 -4.74
N ALA A 42 -1.69 -1.74 -4.28
CA ALA A 42 -0.98 -2.97 -4.61
C ALA A 42 -0.96 -3.21 -6.11
N ARG A 43 -2.08 -2.98 -6.80
CA ARG A 43 -2.14 -3.11 -8.25
C ARG A 43 -1.25 -2.11 -8.94
N HIS A 44 -1.21 -0.90 -8.43
CA HIS A 44 -0.36 0.15 -8.98
C HIS A 44 1.12 -0.21 -8.82
N ILE A 45 1.49 -0.71 -7.65
CA ILE A 45 2.87 -1.14 -7.39
C ILE A 45 3.23 -2.31 -8.31
N ALA A 46 2.31 -3.28 -8.47
CA ALA A 46 2.57 -4.43 -9.34
C ALA A 46 2.81 -4.00 -10.78
N ALA A 47 2.01 -3.06 -11.28
CA ALA A 47 2.17 -2.55 -12.64
C ALA A 47 3.50 -1.84 -12.82
N SER A 48 3.86 -1.00 -11.85
CA SER A 48 5.13 -0.26 -11.90
C SER A 48 6.33 -1.19 -11.81
N HIS A 49 6.27 -2.15 -10.91
CA HIS A 49 7.36 -3.13 -10.73
C HIS A 49 7.52 -3.99 -11.98
N ALA A 50 6.40 -4.45 -12.54
CA ALA A 50 6.45 -5.27 -13.74
C ALA A 50 7.06 -4.50 -14.92
N SER A 51 6.69 -3.22 -15.06
CA SER A 51 7.22 -2.37 -16.10
C SER A 51 8.72 -2.14 -15.91
N GLU A 52 9.14 -1.85 -14.68
CA GLU A 52 10.55 -1.56 -14.38
C GLU A 52 11.45 -2.77 -14.62
N TYR A 53 10.99 -3.96 -14.26
CA TYR A 53 11.82 -5.17 -14.32
C TYR A 53 11.41 -6.14 -15.41
N SER A 54 10.54 -5.71 -16.33
CA SER A 54 10.05 -6.57 -17.43
C SER A 54 9.47 -7.88 -16.90
N ALA A 55 8.72 -7.79 -15.81
CA ALA A 55 8.12 -8.96 -15.15
C ALA A 55 6.64 -9.06 -15.47
N ASP A 56 6.04 -10.21 -15.13
CA ASP A 56 4.61 -10.40 -15.29
C ASP A 56 3.87 -9.69 -14.16
N LYS A 57 2.95 -8.80 -14.53
CA LYS A 57 2.20 -7.99 -13.57
C LYS A 57 1.38 -8.86 -12.61
N GLU A 58 0.73 -9.90 -13.13
CA GLU A 58 -0.12 -10.74 -12.30
C GLU A 58 0.69 -11.57 -11.32
N ALA A 59 1.82 -12.11 -11.76
CA ALA A 59 2.72 -12.83 -10.87
C ALA A 59 3.28 -11.89 -9.79
N THR A 60 3.57 -10.66 -10.16
CA THR A 60 4.05 -9.65 -9.21
C THR A 60 2.97 -9.35 -8.17
N LEU A 61 1.72 -9.19 -8.61
CA LEU A 61 0.62 -8.93 -7.69
C LEU A 61 0.41 -10.10 -6.73
N GLU A 62 0.54 -11.34 -7.22
CA GLU A 62 0.46 -12.52 -6.36
C GLU A 62 1.51 -12.49 -5.26
N ARG A 63 2.74 -12.12 -5.60
CA ARG A 63 3.81 -12.04 -4.60
C ARG A 63 3.54 -10.95 -3.57
N ILE A 64 2.98 -9.83 -4.00
CA ILE A 64 2.59 -8.77 -3.07
C ILE A 64 1.50 -9.29 -2.14
N ALA A 65 0.52 -10.00 -2.68
CA ALA A 65 -0.55 -10.58 -1.88
C ALA A 65 -0.03 -11.62 -0.90
N ASP A 66 0.94 -12.44 -1.32
CA ASP A 66 1.57 -13.41 -0.44
C ASP A 66 2.23 -12.72 0.76
N GLY A 67 2.95 -11.65 0.50
CA GLY A 67 3.60 -10.88 1.56
C GLY A 67 2.59 -10.28 2.53
N TRP A 68 1.51 -9.73 1.99
CA TRP A 68 0.43 -9.18 2.81
C TRP A 68 -0.20 -10.26 3.69
N ASN A 69 -0.58 -11.38 3.07
CA ASN A 69 -1.26 -12.46 3.79
C ASN A 69 -0.39 -13.04 4.90
N ALA A 70 0.89 -13.20 4.62
CA ALA A 70 1.83 -13.73 5.61
C ALA A 70 1.97 -12.78 6.80
N GLU A 71 2.07 -11.48 6.52
CA GLU A 71 2.32 -10.50 7.55
C GLU A 71 1.08 -10.15 8.36
N ILE A 72 -0.09 -10.07 7.72
CA ILE A 72 -1.30 -9.69 8.44
C ILE A 72 -1.80 -10.82 9.32
N GLY A 73 -1.57 -12.07 8.91
CA GLY A 73 -1.97 -13.23 9.71
C GLY A 73 -0.95 -13.60 10.78
N PHE A 74 0.33 -13.49 10.44
CA PHE A 74 1.43 -13.88 11.34
C PHE A 74 2.52 -12.80 11.26
N PRO A 75 2.33 -11.68 11.97
CA PRO A 75 3.30 -10.58 11.89
C PRO A 75 4.71 -11.04 12.26
N THR A 76 5.67 -10.60 11.48
CA THR A 76 7.08 -10.90 11.73
C THR A 76 7.54 -10.26 13.05
N ASN A 77 7.03 -9.08 13.33
CA ASN A 77 7.33 -8.35 14.55
C ASN A 77 6.10 -8.27 15.42
N PRO A 78 6.26 -8.14 16.76
CA PRO A 78 5.11 -7.97 17.63
C PRO A 78 4.32 -6.71 17.25
N PRO A 79 3.02 -6.69 17.53
CA PRO A 79 2.21 -5.49 17.29
C PRO A 79 2.78 -4.29 18.02
N ARG A 80 2.68 -3.13 17.39
CA ARG A 80 3.17 -1.88 17.96
C ARG A 80 2.04 -0.95 18.32
#